data_a12ec87c6565c2bc2eb8ee6359f8bf32
#
_entry.id   a12ec87c6565c2bc2eb8ee6359f8bf32
#
_cell.length_a   1.000
_cell.length_b   1.000
_cell.length_c   1.000
_cell.angle_alpha   90.00
_cell.angle_beta   90.00
_cell.angle_gamma   90.00
#
_symmetry.space_group_name_H-M   'P 1'
#
loop_
_entity.id
_entity.type
_entity.pdbx_description
1 polymer ?
#
loop_
_entity_poly.entity_id
_entity_poly.type
_entity_poly.pdbx_seq_one_letter_code
_entity_poly.pdbx_strand_id
1 'polypeptide(L)'
;MSDEDLGFVSDRLARIPAFVQANYLDNGKLPFASVLVGRGDDIALQWSSGVAEDAIFRIASMTKPITSVAFMQLVEQGLVALTDPVTKY
;
A
#
# COMPACT_ATOMS: atom_id res chain seq x y z
N MET A 1 -10.18 -17.07 -0.80
CA MET A 1 -11.38 -16.45 -0.19
C MET A 1 -11.88 -15.36 -1.12
N SER A 2 -13.19 -15.32 -1.41
CA SER A 2 -13.73 -14.29 -2.30
C SER A 2 -13.87 -12.95 -1.58
N ASP A 3 -14.02 -11.87 -2.35
CA ASP A 3 -14.26 -10.53 -1.80
C ASP A 3 -15.57 -10.46 -1.01
N GLU A 4 -16.59 -11.22 -1.43
CA GLU A 4 -17.87 -11.33 -0.73
C GLU A 4 -17.72 -12.00 0.64
N ASP A 5 -16.89 -13.04 0.74
CA ASP A 5 -16.59 -13.70 2.01
C ASP A 5 -15.90 -12.72 2.99
N LEU A 6 -15.19 -11.73 2.47
CA LEU A 6 -14.53 -10.69 3.26
C LEU A 6 -15.47 -9.53 3.62
N GLY A 7 -16.73 -9.58 3.21
CA GLY A 7 -17.75 -8.59 3.54
C GLY A 7 -17.82 -7.42 2.55
N PHE A 8 -17.23 -7.56 1.37
CA PHE A 8 -17.35 -6.55 0.31
C PHE A 8 -18.52 -6.86 -0.62
N VAL A 9 -19.07 -5.82 -1.21
CA VAL A 9 -20.03 -5.93 -2.31
C VAL A 9 -19.22 -5.90 -3.61
N SER A 10 -19.16 -7.03 -4.32
CA SER A 10 -18.30 -7.20 -5.50
C SER A 10 -18.50 -6.11 -6.56
N ASP A 11 -19.75 -5.76 -6.87
CA ASP A 11 -20.07 -4.74 -7.85
C ASP A 11 -19.52 -3.36 -7.46
N ARG A 12 -19.51 -3.06 -6.17
CA ARG A 12 -18.98 -1.81 -5.65
C ARG A 12 -17.45 -1.80 -5.62
N LEU A 13 -16.85 -2.92 -5.24
CA LEU A 13 -15.40 -3.06 -5.24
C LEU A 13 -14.84 -2.89 -6.65
N ALA A 14 -15.53 -3.43 -7.66
CA ALA A 14 -15.14 -3.31 -9.06
C ALA A 14 -15.18 -1.87 -9.59
N ARG A 15 -15.84 -0.95 -8.90
CA ARG A 15 -15.85 0.47 -9.27
C ARG A 15 -14.49 1.13 -9.10
N ILE A 16 -13.64 0.61 -8.22
CA ILE A 16 -12.31 1.18 -7.98
C ILE A 16 -11.44 1.11 -9.23
N PRO A 17 -11.16 -0.08 -9.82
CA PRO A 17 -10.40 -0.14 -11.05
C PRO A 17 -11.08 0.58 -12.22
N ALA A 18 -12.41 0.50 -12.33
CA ALA A 18 -13.15 1.20 -13.38
C ALA A 18 -12.97 2.71 -13.29
N PHE A 19 -13.04 3.28 -12.09
CA PHE A 19 -12.82 4.71 -11.86
C PHE A 19 -11.40 5.13 -12.21
N VAL A 20 -10.41 4.38 -11.76
CA VAL A 20 -8.99 4.69 -12.03
C VAL A 20 -8.73 4.61 -13.54
N GLN A 21 -9.23 3.57 -14.21
CA GLN A 21 -9.06 3.40 -15.63
C GLN A 21 -9.65 4.58 -16.43
N ALA A 22 -10.90 4.93 -16.14
CA ALA A 22 -11.62 5.96 -16.88
C ALA A 22 -11.09 7.38 -16.65
N ASN A 23 -10.68 7.69 -15.41
CA ASN A 23 -10.34 9.06 -15.02
C ASN A 23 -8.86 9.38 -15.05
N TYR A 24 -7.98 8.37 -15.07
CA TYR A 24 -6.54 8.59 -14.97
C TYR A 24 -5.72 7.87 -16.04
N LEU A 25 -6.12 6.68 -16.47
CA LEU A 25 -5.34 5.91 -17.44
C LEU A 25 -5.79 6.16 -18.87
N ASP A 26 -7.08 6.11 -19.15
CA ASP A 26 -7.60 6.29 -20.51
C ASP A 26 -7.31 7.68 -21.08
N ASN A 27 -7.26 8.68 -20.21
CA ASN A 27 -6.96 10.06 -20.61
C ASN A 27 -5.47 10.43 -20.56
N GLY A 28 -4.61 9.48 -20.21
CA GLY A 28 -3.16 9.67 -20.17
C GLY A 28 -2.64 10.48 -18.99
N LYS A 29 -3.46 10.76 -17.97
CA LYS A 29 -2.97 11.45 -16.75
C LYS A 29 -1.93 10.65 -16.00
N LEU A 30 -2.09 9.33 -15.97
CA LEU A 30 -1.11 8.41 -15.38
C LEU A 30 -0.74 7.33 -16.40
N PRO A 31 0.54 6.93 -16.47
CA PRO A 31 0.96 5.86 -17.39
C PRO A 31 0.57 4.47 -16.89
N PHE A 32 0.41 4.30 -15.61
CA PHE A 32 0.08 3.02 -14.98
C PHE A 32 -0.52 3.24 -13.59
N ALA A 33 -1.17 2.19 -13.08
CA ALA A 33 -1.67 2.18 -11.71
C ALA A 33 -1.75 0.75 -11.19
N SER A 34 -1.63 0.61 -9.88
CA SER A 34 -1.84 -0.65 -9.18
C SER A 34 -2.67 -0.39 -7.93
N VAL A 35 -3.65 -1.25 -7.68
CA VAL A 35 -4.57 -1.13 -6.54
C VAL A 35 -4.63 -2.46 -5.81
N LEU A 36 -4.50 -2.39 -4.50
CA LEU A 36 -4.66 -3.53 -3.60
C LEU A 36 -5.62 -3.14 -2.48
N VAL A 37 -6.65 -3.94 -2.28
CA VAL A 37 -7.58 -3.76 -1.16
C VAL A 37 -7.58 -5.04 -0.34
N GLY A 38 -7.34 -4.90 0.96
CA GLY A 38 -7.33 -6.03 1.88
C GLY A 38 -8.25 -5.79 3.07
N ARG A 39 -8.59 -6.87 3.73
CA ARG A 39 -9.29 -6.85 5.02
C ARG A 39 -8.74 -7.98 5.88
N GLY A 40 -8.25 -7.63 7.09
CA GLY A 40 -7.49 -8.57 7.90
C GLY A 40 -6.24 -9.00 7.14
N ASP A 41 -6.00 -10.29 7.05
CA ASP A 41 -4.84 -10.85 6.37
C ASP A 41 -5.13 -11.29 4.92
N ASP A 42 -6.34 -11.00 4.43
CA ASP A 42 -6.80 -11.44 3.12
C ASP A 42 -6.89 -10.28 2.12
N ILE A 43 -6.65 -10.61 0.84
CA ILE A 43 -6.74 -9.65 -0.26
C ILE A 43 -8.10 -9.80 -0.93
N ALA A 44 -8.86 -8.70 -1.00
CA ALA A 44 -10.16 -8.63 -1.66
C ALA A 44 -10.06 -8.21 -3.12
N LEU A 45 -9.11 -7.35 -3.44
CA LEU A 45 -8.89 -6.84 -4.79
C LEU A 45 -7.39 -6.66 -5.03
N GLN A 46 -6.91 -7.19 -6.13
CA GLN A 46 -5.60 -6.87 -6.68
C GLN A 46 -5.77 -6.59 -8.16
N TRP A 47 -5.42 -5.37 -8.57
CA TRP A 47 -5.59 -4.93 -9.95
C TRP A 47 -4.42 -4.04 -10.35
N SER A 48 -3.93 -4.25 -11.56
CA SER A 48 -2.86 -3.44 -12.13
C SER A 48 -3.14 -3.19 -13.61
N SER A 49 -2.77 -2.03 -14.08
CA SER A 49 -2.88 -1.65 -15.47
C SER A 49 -1.64 -0.85 -15.88
N GLY A 50 -1.04 -1.22 -17.01
CA GLY A 50 0.19 -0.60 -17.52
C GLY A 50 1.48 -1.08 -16.85
N VAL A 51 1.38 -1.91 -15.82
CA VAL A 51 2.52 -2.54 -15.11
C VAL A 51 2.13 -3.94 -14.67
N ALA A 52 3.12 -4.77 -14.35
CA ALA A 52 2.90 -6.07 -13.72
C ALA A 52 2.41 -5.88 -12.26
N GLU A 53 1.71 -6.88 -11.72
CA GLU A 53 1.21 -6.85 -10.35
C GLU A 53 2.32 -6.77 -9.30
N ASP A 54 3.49 -7.32 -9.61
CA ASP A 54 4.65 -7.34 -8.73
C ASP A 54 5.66 -6.23 -9.02
N ALA A 55 5.26 -5.20 -9.77
CA ALA A 55 6.13 -4.07 -10.09
C ALA A 55 6.58 -3.34 -8.83
N ILE A 56 7.82 -2.87 -8.84
CA ILE A 56 8.43 -2.12 -7.74
C ILE A 56 8.15 -0.64 -7.95
N PHE A 57 7.58 0.00 -6.93
CA PHE A 57 7.22 1.42 -6.94
C PHE A 57 8.10 2.22 -6.00
N ARG A 58 8.38 3.46 -6.39
CA ARG A 58 8.95 4.45 -5.47
C ARG A 58 7.80 5.02 -4.64
N ILE A 59 7.78 4.74 -3.36
CA ILE A 59 6.69 5.13 -2.47
C ILE A 59 6.91 6.46 -1.76
N ALA A 60 8.03 7.11 -2.05
CA ALA A 60 8.37 8.45 -1.53
C ALA A 60 8.16 8.52 0.00
N SER A 61 7.40 9.49 0.49
CA SER A 61 7.21 9.72 1.93
C SER A 61 6.46 8.60 2.65
N MET A 62 5.79 7.69 1.96
CA MET A 62 5.21 6.50 2.59
C MET A 62 6.28 5.57 3.18
N THR A 63 7.54 5.77 2.83
CA THR A 63 8.68 5.08 3.45
C THR A 63 8.85 5.45 4.92
N LYS A 64 8.44 6.65 5.33
CA LYS A 64 8.64 7.13 6.71
C LYS A 64 8.02 6.25 7.78
N PRO A 65 6.75 5.84 7.69
CA PRO A 65 6.19 4.91 8.67
C PRO A 65 6.93 3.58 8.71
N ILE A 66 7.35 3.07 7.57
CA ILE A 66 8.07 1.78 7.48
C ILE A 66 9.40 1.88 8.22
N THR A 67 10.18 2.94 7.95
CA THR A 67 11.45 3.20 8.64
C THR A 67 11.23 3.40 10.14
N SER A 68 10.18 4.13 10.51
CA SER A 68 9.83 4.39 11.91
C SER A 68 9.50 3.11 12.67
N VAL A 69 8.76 2.19 12.05
CA VAL A 69 8.47 0.88 12.66
C VAL A 69 9.75 0.09 12.88
N ALA A 70 10.66 0.07 11.92
CA ALA A 70 11.95 -0.59 12.07
C ALA A 70 12.76 -0.01 13.24
N PHE A 71 12.77 1.32 13.39
CA PHE A 71 13.40 2.00 14.51
C PHE A 71 12.73 1.64 15.84
N MET A 72 11.40 1.59 15.87
CA MET A 72 10.66 1.25 17.08
C MET A 72 10.92 -0.19 17.54
N GLN A 73 11.27 -1.10 16.65
CA GLN A 73 11.72 -2.42 17.04
C GLN A 73 13.00 -2.37 17.89
N LEU A 74 13.90 -1.43 17.58
CA LEU A 74 15.10 -1.22 18.40
C LEU A 74 14.76 -0.64 19.77
N VAL A 75 13.79 0.27 19.84
CA VAL A 75 13.27 0.80 21.09
C VAL A 75 12.67 -0.31 21.94
N GLU A 76 11.85 -1.15 21.34
CA GLU A 76 11.22 -2.31 22.00
C GLU A 76 12.26 -3.26 22.59
N GLN A 77 13.38 -3.44 21.90
CA GLN A 77 14.49 -4.29 22.37
C GLN A 77 15.39 -3.59 23.40
N GLY A 78 15.14 -2.33 23.72
CA GLY A 78 15.94 -1.57 24.68
C GLY A 78 17.30 -1.11 24.15
N LEU A 79 17.53 -1.18 22.83
CA LEU A 79 18.81 -0.81 22.23
C LEU A 79 18.95 0.70 22.02
N VAL A 80 17.86 1.40 21.84
CA VAL A 80 17.81 2.86 21.65
C VAL A 80 16.64 3.44 22.43
N ALA A 81 16.76 4.72 22.83
CA ALA A 81 15.66 5.48 23.42
C ALA A 81 15.27 6.64 22.49
N LEU A 82 14.00 7.01 22.51
CA LEU A 82 13.50 8.13 21.69
C LEU A 82 14.17 9.46 22.04
N THR A 83 14.69 9.58 23.28
CA THR A 83 15.37 10.78 23.76
C THR A 83 16.87 10.78 23.47
N ASP A 84 17.42 9.71 22.88
CA ASP A 84 18.84 9.63 22.58
C ASP A 84 19.21 10.62 21.48
N PRO A 85 20.32 11.35 21.60
CA PRO A 85 20.83 12.15 20.50
C PRO A 85 21.36 11.26 19.37
N VAL A 86 21.17 11.67 18.14
CA VAL A 86 21.64 10.92 16.95
C VAL A 86 23.16 10.71 17.03
N THR A 87 23.88 11.67 17.59
CA THR A 87 25.33 11.64 17.73
C THR A 87 25.86 10.57 18.68
N LYS A 88 24.97 9.91 19.44
CA LYS A 88 25.34 8.78 20.27
C LYS A 88 25.73 7.55 19.43
N TYR A 89 25.25 7.47 18.20
CA TYR A 89 25.44 6.38 17.26
C TYR A 89 26.26 6.86 16.05
#